data_460039d711bdc07a88281421c962124f
#
_entry.id   460039d711bdc07a88281421c962124f
#
_cell.length_a   1.000
_cell.length_b   1.000
_cell.length_c   1.000
_cell.angle_alpha   90.00
_cell.angle_beta   90.00
_cell.angle_gamma   90.00
#
_symmetry.space_group_name_H-M   'P 1'
#
loop_
_entity.id
_entity.type
_entity.pdbx_description
1 polymer ?
#
loop_
_entity_poly.entity_id
_entity_poly.type
_entity_poly.pdbx_seq_one_letter_code
_entity_poly.pdbx_strand_id
1 'polypeptide(L)'
;MESVFEAFISNPALYSAGHLVGETLHFPTNTEEVQSLLKRIGVDGVRCQEYFIISFDSDILGLYDYLGEYENIDELNHLAHLLKELSPSERETLEAVMDSDQHCGSVQDLINLTQNLDCYDLHPGVDNEEMLGRLYVEDMESLEVPDNIKPYFDFEAYGRDISINENGHFAPGGY
;
A
#
# COMPACT_ATOMS: atom_id res chain seq x y z
N MET A 1 7.61 -20.71 -0.06
CA MET A 1 7.22 -19.66 0.90
C MET A 1 6.21 -18.80 0.15
N GLU A 2 5.09 -18.44 0.75
CA GLU A 2 4.09 -17.63 0.05
C GLU A 2 4.65 -16.22 -0.16
N SER A 3 4.69 -15.77 -1.42
CA SER A 3 5.18 -14.45 -1.81
C SER A 3 4.14 -13.39 -1.46
N VAL A 4 4.57 -12.23 -1.01
CA VAL A 4 3.71 -11.06 -0.76
C VAL A 4 3.63 -10.19 -2.02
N PHE A 5 4.76 -10.03 -2.68
CA PHE A 5 4.88 -9.40 -3.99
C PHE A 5 6.10 -9.94 -4.73
N GLU A 6 6.16 -9.66 -6.01
CA GLU A 6 7.21 -10.07 -6.92
C GLU A 6 7.78 -8.88 -7.67
N ALA A 7 9.07 -8.94 -8.02
CA ALA A 7 9.72 -7.94 -8.84
C ALA A 7 10.47 -8.59 -9.99
N PHE A 8 10.27 -8.10 -11.22
CA PHE A 8 11.05 -8.53 -12.37
C PHE A 8 12.32 -7.70 -12.48
N ILE A 9 13.46 -8.29 -12.12
CA ILE A 9 14.77 -7.63 -12.03
C ILE A 9 15.56 -7.90 -13.29
N SER A 10 16.16 -6.86 -13.87
CA SER A 10 16.90 -6.93 -15.15
C SER A 10 18.27 -6.26 -15.05
N ASN A 11 19.11 -6.60 -16.02
CA ASN A 11 20.42 -6.03 -16.22
C ASN A 11 20.34 -4.84 -17.19
N PRO A 12 20.60 -3.58 -16.75
CA PRO A 12 20.43 -2.41 -17.58
C PRO A 12 21.38 -2.39 -18.79
N ALA A 13 22.57 -2.95 -18.69
CA ALA A 13 23.52 -3.00 -19.80
C ALA A 13 23.06 -3.92 -20.94
N LEU A 14 22.47 -5.06 -20.60
CA LEU A 14 21.90 -5.99 -21.57
C LEU A 14 20.59 -5.49 -22.15
N TYR A 15 19.75 -4.87 -21.32
CA TYR A 15 18.50 -4.24 -21.74
C TYR A 15 18.75 -3.14 -22.78
N SER A 16 19.72 -2.25 -22.53
CA SER A 16 20.12 -1.20 -23.47
C SER A 16 20.70 -1.74 -24.79
N ALA A 17 21.27 -2.94 -24.77
CA ALA A 17 21.75 -3.64 -25.96
C ALA A 17 20.64 -4.39 -26.73
N GLY A 18 19.39 -4.28 -26.29
CA GLY A 18 18.23 -4.94 -26.92
C GLY A 18 17.98 -6.39 -26.45
N HIS A 19 18.66 -6.82 -25.40
CA HIS A 19 18.49 -8.14 -24.80
C HIS A 19 17.69 -8.01 -23.49
N LEU A 20 16.44 -8.48 -23.49
CA LEU A 20 15.65 -8.57 -22.27
C LEU A 20 16.12 -9.78 -21.44
N VAL A 21 17.09 -9.54 -20.57
CA VAL A 21 17.60 -10.54 -19.63
C VAL A 21 17.19 -10.11 -18.23
N GLY A 22 16.30 -10.87 -17.63
CA GLY A 22 15.82 -10.61 -16.27
C GLY A 22 15.14 -11.83 -15.71
N GLU A 23 14.94 -11.83 -14.42
CA GLU A 23 14.23 -12.89 -13.69
C GLU A 23 13.35 -12.28 -12.60
N THR A 24 12.28 -13.01 -12.25
CA THR A 24 11.38 -12.65 -11.16
C THR A 24 12.01 -13.02 -9.81
N LEU A 25 12.06 -12.07 -8.90
CA LEU A 25 12.40 -12.27 -7.51
C LEU A 25 11.13 -12.19 -6.66
N HIS A 26 10.90 -13.21 -5.84
CA HIS A 26 9.77 -13.29 -4.93
C HIS A 26 10.16 -12.75 -3.56
N PHE A 27 9.32 -11.90 -2.98
CA PHE A 27 9.54 -11.31 -1.67
C PHE A 27 8.51 -11.81 -0.63
N PRO A 28 8.92 -12.09 0.63
CA PRO A 28 10.28 -11.95 1.16
C PRO A 28 11.24 -13.03 0.63
N THR A 29 12.52 -12.67 0.52
CA THR A 29 13.60 -13.49 -0.02
C THR A 29 14.78 -13.59 0.96
N ASN A 30 15.85 -14.25 0.54
CA ASN A 30 17.10 -14.34 1.28
C ASN A 30 18.30 -13.91 0.42
N THR A 31 19.42 -13.61 1.08
CA THR A 31 20.63 -13.12 0.43
C THR A 31 21.19 -14.10 -0.62
N GLU A 32 21.05 -15.40 -0.40
CA GLU A 32 21.55 -16.43 -1.32
C GLU A 32 20.77 -16.42 -2.63
N GLU A 33 19.45 -16.29 -2.55
CA GLU A 33 18.60 -16.20 -3.74
C GLU A 33 18.84 -14.92 -4.52
N VAL A 34 18.96 -13.77 -3.82
CA VAL A 34 19.32 -12.49 -4.45
C VAL A 34 20.64 -12.59 -5.20
N GLN A 35 21.69 -13.10 -4.56
CA GLN A 35 23.02 -13.27 -5.19
C GLN A 35 22.98 -14.22 -6.37
N SER A 36 22.24 -15.31 -6.25
CA SER A 36 22.09 -16.30 -7.31
C SER A 36 21.36 -15.71 -8.53
N LEU A 37 20.28 -14.97 -8.29
CA LEU A 37 19.52 -14.28 -9.34
C LEU A 37 20.39 -13.24 -10.04
N LEU A 38 21.04 -12.34 -9.30
CA LEU A 38 21.90 -11.30 -9.87
C LEU A 38 23.01 -11.89 -10.75
N LYS A 39 23.61 -13.00 -10.31
CA LYS A 39 24.61 -13.72 -11.09
C LYS A 39 24.03 -14.32 -12.38
N ARG A 40 22.81 -14.90 -12.32
CA ARG A 40 22.15 -15.48 -13.51
C ARG A 40 21.83 -14.44 -14.56
N ILE A 41 21.41 -13.22 -14.15
CA ILE A 41 21.14 -12.10 -15.06
C ILE A 41 22.38 -11.31 -15.47
N GLY A 42 23.58 -11.74 -15.05
CA GLY A 42 24.86 -11.13 -15.44
C GLY A 42 25.24 -9.86 -14.69
N VAL A 43 24.66 -9.62 -13.52
CA VAL A 43 25.08 -8.57 -12.56
C VAL A 43 26.12 -9.20 -11.64
N ASP A 44 27.42 -8.99 -11.97
CA ASP A 44 28.54 -9.67 -11.32
C ASP A 44 29.37 -8.76 -10.38
N GLY A 45 28.95 -7.51 -10.23
CA GLY A 45 29.65 -6.51 -9.40
C GLY A 45 30.98 -6.03 -9.98
N VAL A 46 31.37 -6.52 -11.17
CA VAL A 46 32.65 -6.16 -11.85
C VAL A 46 32.39 -5.47 -13.18
N ARG A 47 31.66 -6.11 -14.06
CA ARG A 47 31.31 -5.60 -15.40
C ARG A 47 29.97 -4.88 -15.42
N CYS A 48 29.02 -5.40 -14.66
CA CYS A 48 27.73 -4.79 -14.41
C CYS A 48 27.51 -4.76 -12.88
N GLN A 49 27.40 -3.57 -12.32
CA GLN A 49 27.24 -3.36 -10.87
C GLN A 49 25.82 -2.97 -10.50
N GLU A 50 24.99 -2.68 -11.49
CA GLU A 50 23.66 -2.15 -11.31
C GLU A 50 22.61 -3.14 -11.82
N TYR A 51 21.48 -3.15 -11.15
CA TYR A 51 20.25 -3.79 -11.60
C TYR A 51 19.15 -2.73 -11.64
N PHE A 52 18.08 -3.00 -12.35
CA PHE A 52 16.85 -2.21 -12.25
C PHE A 52 15.63 -3.14 -12.27
N ILE A 53 14.53 -2.63 -11.77
CA ILE A 53 13.27 -3.35 -11.65
C ILE A 53 12.35 -2.87 -12.76
N ILE A 54 11.87 -3.78 -13.59
CA ILE A 54 11.00 -3.45 -14.73
C ILE A 54 9.55 -3.39 -14.29
N SER A 55 9.14 -4.29 -13.39
CA SER A 55 7.76 -4.36 -12.93
C SER A 55 7.67 -5.01 -11.56
N PHE A 56 6.59 -4.67 -10.87
CA PHE A 56 6.16 -5.34 -9.65
C PHE A 56 4.80 -5.99 -9.88
N ASP A 57 4.53 -7.07 -9.16
CA ASP A 57 3.24 -7.74 -9.09
C ASP A 57 2.89 -8.05 -7.63
N SER A 58 1.67 -7.73 -7.20
CA SER A 58 1.21 -7.89 -5.83
C SER A 58 -0.31 -7.96 -5.76
N ASP A 59 -0.82 -8.74 -4.79
CA ASP A 59 -2.24 -8.78 -4.42
C ASP A 59 -2.65 -7.62 -3.49
N ILE A 60 -1.69 -6.81 -3.02
CA ILE A 60 -1.97 -5.62 -2.21
C ILE A 60 -2.30 -4.47 -3.15
N LEU A 61 -3.52 -3.97 -3.07
CA LEU A 61 -4.01 -2.90 -3.95
C LEU A 61 -3.17 -1.62 -3.79
N GLY A 62 -2.74 -1.06 -4.91
CA GLY A 62 -1.98 0.19 -4.95
C GLY A 62 -0.50 0.08 -4.63
N LEU A 63 0.00 -1.05 -4.10
CA LEU A 63 1.40 -1.18 -3.67
C LEU A 63 2.40 -0.88 -4.80
N TYR A 64 2.17 -1.39 -6.00
CA TYR A 64 3.09 -1.24 -7.13
C TYR A 64 3.21 0.21 -7.63
N ASP A 65 2.23 1.08 -7.35
CA ASP A 65 2.25 2.49 -7.76
C ASP A 65 3.33 3.30 -7.02
N TYR A 66 3.76 2.81 -5.86
CA TYR A 66 4.72 3.47 -4.98
C TYR A 66 6.12 2.83 -5.01
N LEU A 67 6.33 1.79 -5.83
CA LEU A 67 7.61 1.09 -5.97
C LEU A 67 8.29 1.49 -7.27
N GLY A 68 9.52 1.96 -7.18
CA GLY A 68 10.29 2.49 -8.30
C GLY A 68 11.26 1.50 -8.94
N GLU A 69 11.83 1.89 -10.08
CA GLU A 69 12.75 1.05 -10.87
C GLU A 69 14.10 0.78 -10.19
N TYR A 70 14.51 1.63 -9.25
CA TYR A 70 15.84 1.60 -8.61
C TYR A 70 15.77 1.37 -7.10
N GLU A 71 14.76 0.64 -6.65
CA GLU A 71 14.59 0.35 -5.23
C GLU A 71 15.66 -0.60 -4.70
N ASN A 72 15.99 -0.43 -3.43
CA ASN A 72 16.94 -1.29 -2.73
C ASN A 72 16.28 -2.63 -2.37
N ILE A 73 16.87 -3.74 -2.82
CA ILE A 73 16.34 -5.09 -2.57
C ILE A 73 16.24 -5.41 -1.07
N ASP A 74 17.16 -4.92 -0.24
CA ASP A 74 17.12 -5.18 1.21
C ASP A 74 15.96 -4.42 1.87
N GLU A 75 15.67 -3.17 1.43
CA GLU A 75 14.50 -2.39 1.89
C GLU A 75 13.20 -3.03 1.42
N LEU A 76 13.13 -3.46 0.16
CA LEU A 76 11.98 -4.22 -0.38
C LEU A 76 11.75 -5.52 0.41
N ASN A 77 12.82 -6.22 0.77
CA ASN A 77 12.72 -7.44 1.55
C ASN A 77 12.22 -7.17 2.97
N HIS A 78 12.68 -6.08 3.58
CA HIS A 78 12.18 -5.65 4.89
C HIS A 78 10.70 -5.29 4.84
N LEU A 79 10.29 -4.50 3.85
CA LEU A 79 8.88 -4.18 3.60
C LEU A 79 8.03 -5.44 3.45
N ALA A 80 8.50 -6.42 2.65
CA ALA A 80 7.78 -7.68 2.44
C ALA A 80 7.60 -8.49 3.72
N HIS A 81 8.59 -8.48 4.62
CA HIS A 81 8.44 -9.12 5.93
C HIS A 81 7.36 -8.44 6.78
N LEU A 82 7.33 -7.10 6.80
CA LEU A 82 6.31 -6.34 7.53
C LEU A 82 4.91 -6.61 6.96
N LEU A 83 4.77 -6.52 5.64
CA LEU A 83 3.49 -6.77 4.94
C LEU A 83 2.95 -8.19 5.20
N LYS A 84 3.83 -9.17 5.33
CA LYS A 84 3.46 -10.56 5.60
C LYS A 84 2.90 -10.76 7.00
N GLU A 85 3.29 -9.93 7.95
CA GLU A 85 2.84 -10.00 9.35
C GLU A 85 1.50 -9.28 9.58
N LEU A 86 1.03 -8.49 8.61
CA LEU A 86 -0.24 -7.78 8.72
C LEU A 86 -1.42 -8.73 8.80
N SER A 87 -2.33 -8.45 9.73
CA SER A 87 -3.65 -9.05 9.76
C SER A 87 -4.50 -8.57 8.57
N PRO A 88 -5.59 -9.27 8.21
CA PRO A 88 -6.49 -8.82 7.14
C PRO A 88 -7.01 -7.39 7.33
N SER A 89 -7.34 -6.99 8.55
CA SER A 89 -7.82 -5.65 8.85
C SER A 89 -6.74 -4.58 8.68
N GLU A 90 -5.51 -4.86 9.14
CA GLU A 90 -4.37 -3.96 8.94
C GLU A 90 -4.02 -3.80 7.46
N ARG A 91 -4.17 -4.87 6.68
CA ARG A 91 -3.99 -4.81 5.22
C ARG A 91 -5.04 -3.92 4.55
N GLU A 92 -6.30 -4.03 4.93
CA GLU A 92 -7.38 -3.15 4.45
C GLU A 92 -7.11 -1.69 4.80
N THR A 93 -6.65 -1.43 6.02
CA THR A 93 -6.25 -0.08 6.44
C THR A 93 -5.07 0.45 5.61
N LEU A 94 -4.03 -0.38 5.38
CA LEU A 94 -2.90 -0.02 4.54
C LEU A 94 -3.34 0.35 3.11
N GLU A 95 -4.18 -0.47 2.49
CA GLU A 95 -4.71 -0.24 1.14
C GLU A 95 -5.52 1.06 1.07
N ALA A 96 -6.34 1.35 2.08
CA ALA A 96 -7.12 2.59 2.17
C ALA A 96 -6.24 3.83 2.35
N VAL A 97 -5.18 3.75 3.16
CA VAL A 97 -4.23 4.86 3.34
C VAL A 97 -3.41 5.11 2.05
N MET A 98 -2.98 4.05 1.36
CA MET A 98 -2.31 4.20 0.06
C MET A 98 -3.23 4.85 -0.98
N ASP A 99 -4.52 4.49 -1.01
CA ASP A 99 -5.50 5.11 -1.93
C ASP A 99 -5.65 6.63 -1.67
N SER A 100 -5.40 7.09 -0.45
CA SER A 100 -5.38 8.53 -0.13
C SER A 100 -4.13 9.28 -0.60
N ASP A 101 -3.12 8.58 -1.13
CA ASP A 101 -1.81 9.09 -1.56
C ASP A 101 -1.03 9.83 -0.44
N GLN A 102 -1.29 9.47 0.81
CA GLN A 102 -0.63 10.06 1.97
C GLN A 102 0.43 9.11 2.54
N HIS A 103 1.61 9.65 2.85
CA HIS A 103 2.69 8.92 3.53
C HIS A 103 3.19 7.65 2.83
N CYS A 104 3.12 7.59 1.49
CA CYS A 104 3.50 6.43 0.68
C CYS A 104 4.43 6.77 -0.49
N GLY A 105 5.09 7.94 -0.49
CA GLY A 105 5.94 8.41 -1.58
C GLY A 105 7.27 7.67 -1.78
N SER A 106 7.62 6.72 -0.91
CA SER A 106 8.85 5.92 -0.98
C SER A 106 8.68 4.59 -0.25
N VAL A 107 9.59 3.63 -0.52
CA VAL A 107 9.65 2.35 0.23
C VAL A 107 9.81 2.60 1.74
N GLN A 108 10.59 3.61 2.12
CA GLN A 108 10.77 3.96 3.53
C GLN A 108 9.48 4.50 4.16
N ASP A 109 8.69 5.28 3.42
CA ASP A 109 7.38 5.73 3.89
C ASP A 109 6.41 4.57 4.06
N LEU A 110 6.40 3.61 3.12
CA LEU A 110 5.61 2.38 3.23
C LEU A 110 6.03 1.53 4.44
N ILE A 111 7.33 1.39 4.72
CA ILE A 111 7.84 0.73 5.92
C ILE A 111 7.34 1.44 7.18
N ASN A 112 7.42 2.76 7.22
CA ASN A 112 6.93 3.55 8.35
C ASN A 112 5.41 3.42 8.49
N LEU A 113 4.67 3.46 7.40
CA LEU A 113 3.22 3.31 7.38
C LEU A 113 2.79 1.95 7.96
N THR A 114 3.41 0.85 7.52
CA THR A 114 3.09 -0.50 8.04
C THR A 114 3.32 -0.65 9.54
N GLN A 115 4.21 0.16 10.12
CA GLN A 115 4.52 0.15 11.55
C GLN A 115 3.63 1.11 12.37
N ASN A 116 2.81 1.94 11.73
CA ASN A 116 1.99 2.97 12.37
C ASN A 116 0.54 2.94 11.86
N LEU A 117 0.03 1.78 11.48
CA LEU A 117 -1.36 1.61 11.03
C LEU A 117 -2.39 1.89 12.14
N ASP A 118 -1.99 1.80 13.39
CA ASP A 118 -2.77 2.18 14.57
C ASP A 118 -3.05 3.68 14.70
N CYS A 119 -2.40 4.50 13.87
CA CYS A 119 -2.69 5.95 13.75
C CYS A 119 -3.87 6.24 12.82
N TYR A 120 -4.45 5.23 12.17
CA TYR A 120 -5.53 5.36 11.21
C TYR A 120 -6.74 4.55 11.66
N ASP A 121 -7.91 5.15 11.59
CA ASP A 121 -9.19 4.48 11.82
C ASP A 121 -9.88 4.24 10.47
N LEU A 122 -10.12 2.98 10.13
CA LEU A 122 -10.89 2.60 8.95
C LEU A 122 -12.31 2.21 9.39
N HIS A 123 -13.31 2.82 8.78
CA HIS A 123 -14.72 2.46 8.92
C HIS A 123 -15.18 1.67 7.69
N PRO A 124 -15.12 0.33 7.72
CA PRO A 124 -15.42 -0.50 6.56
C PRO A 124 -16.85 -0.32 6.07
N GLY A 125 -17.02 -0.24 4.74
CA GLY A 125 -18.33 -0.13 4.12
C GLY A 125 -18.99 1.25 4.23
N VAL A 126 -18.26 2.28 4.69
CA VAL A 126 -18.70 3.68 4.66
C VAL A 126 -18.16 4.34 3.39
N ASP A 127 -19.00 4.40 2.34
CA ASP A 127 -18.56 4.73 0.98
C ASP A 127 -18.90 6.18 0.56
N ASN A 128 -19.62 6.92 1.39
CA ASN A 128 -20.05 8.28 1.07
C ASN A 128 -20.39 9.10 2.33
N GLU A 129 -20.61 10.40 2.12
CA GLU A 129 -20.89 11.35 3.20
C GLU A 129 -22.19 11.03 3.95
N GLU A 130 -23.25 10.55 3.27
CA GLU A 130 -24.51 10.20 3.95
C GLU A 130 -24.28 9.04 4.94
N MET A 131 -23.55 7.99 4.51
CA MET A 131 -23.22 6.85 5.37
C MET A 131 -22.33 7.27 6.53
N LEU A 132 -21.37 8.16 6.28
CA LEU A 132 -20.51 8.72 7.33
C LEU A 132 -21.33 9.52 8.36
N GLY A 133 -22.24 10.38 7.91
CA GLY A 133 -23.12 11.12 8.77
C GLY A 133 -24.03 10.21 9.61
N ARG A 134 -24.53 9.12 9.04
CA ARG A 134 -25.31 8.10 9.77
C ARG A 134 -24.46 7.37 10.81
N LEU A 135 -23.27 6.94 10.44
CA LEU A 135 -22.33 6.29 11.38
C LEU A 135 -22.12 7.16 12.62
N TYR A 136 -21.85 8.44 12.44
CA TYR A 136 -21.57 9.34 13.55
C TYR A 136 -22.79 9.65 14.42
N VAL A 137 -23.99 9.73 13.83
CA VAL A 137 -25.24 10.03 14.57
C VAL A 137 -25.85 8.79 15.17
N GLU A 138 -25.93 7.68 14.39
CA GLU A 138 -26.74 6.52 14.74
C GLU A 138 -25.92 5.44 15.52
N ASP A 139 -24.64 5.24 15.15
CA ASP A 139 -23.81 4.20 15.73
C ASP A 139 -22.84 4.74 16.80
N MET A 140 -22.18 5.88 16.50
CA MET A 140 -21.21 6.49 17.42
C MET A 140 -21.87 7.47 18.42
N GLU A 141 -23.15 7.81 18.21
CA GLU A 141 -23.91 8.76 19.05
C GLU A 141 -23.19 10.10 19.32
N SER A 142 -22.35 10.53 18.33
CA SER A 142 -21.55 11.75 18.44
C SER A 142 -22.39 13.02 18.41
N LEU A 143 -23.62 12.93 17.89
CA LEU A 143 -24.60 14.00 17.87
C LEU A 143 -25.98 13.42 18.24
N GLU A 144 -26.59 13.95 19.29
CA GLU A 144 -27.94 13.56 19.69
C GLU A 144 -28.99 14.20 18.79
N VAL A 145 -29.61 13.40 17.93
CA VAL A 145 -30.69 13.80 17.03
C VAL A 145 -31.97 13.09 17.49
N PRO A 146 -33.03 13.83 17.95
CA PRO A 146 -34.29 13.23 18.37
C PRO A 146 -34.92 12.42 17.23
N ASP A 147 -35.54 11.27 17.53
CA ASP A 147 -36.10 10.34 16.54
C ASP A 147 -37.14 10.99 15.62
N ASN A 148 -37.91 11.96 16.15
CA ASN A 148 -38.89 12.69 15.35
C ASN A 148 -38.25 13.71 14.37
N ILE A 149 -36.98 14.00 14.53
CA ILE A 149 -36.20 14.94 13.68
C ILE A 149 -35.32 14.16 12.68
N LYS A 150 -34.86 12.93 13.01
CA LYS A 150 -34.01 12.12 12.15
C LYS A 150 -34.47 12.06 10.67
N PRO A 151 -35.76 11.91 10.35
CA PRO A 151 -36.23 11.89 8.96
C PRO A 151 -36.00 13.20 8.17
N TYR A 152 -35.72 14.30 8.87
CA TYR A 152 -35.47 15.61 8.30
C TYR A 152 -34.03 16.07 8.44
N PHE A 153 -33.18 15.24 9.08
CA PHE A 153 -31.78 15.55 9.29
C PHE A 153 -30.98 15.29 8.02
N ASP A 154 -30.13 16.22 7.62
CA ASP A 154 -29.27 16.11 6.46
C ASP A 154 -27.97 15.39 6.83
N PHE A 155 -28.01 14.06 6.77
CA PHE A 155 -26.86 13.20 7.08
C PHE A 155 -25.70 13.43 6.10
N GLU A 156 -25.98 13.71 4.83
CA GLU A 156 -24.96 13.95 3.80
C GLU A 156 -24.17 15.23 4.12
N ALA A 157 -24.88 16.33 4.42
CA ALA A 157 -24.21 17.58 4.81
C ALA A 157 -23.39 17.42 6.09
N TYR A 158 -23.91 16.71 7.06
CA TYR A 158 -23.20 16.43 8.33
C TYR A 158 -21.96 15.57 8.10
N GLY A 159 -22.05 14.49 7.34
CA GLY A 159 -20.92 13.61 7.00
C GLY A 159 -19.85 14.33 6.18
N ARG A 160 -20.24 15.24 5.28
CA ARG A 160 -19.30 16.08 4.54
C ARG A 160 -18.50 17.00 5.50
N ASP A 161 -19.18 17.60 6.45
CA ASP A 161 -18.50 18.45 7.45
C ASP A 161 -17.52 17.63 8.31
N ILE A 162 -17.88 16.39 8.67
CA ILE A 162 -16.99 15.46 9.36
C ILE A 162 -15.76 15.17 8.52
N SER A 163 -15.94 14.73 7.25
CA SER A 163 -14.82 14.35 6.38
C SER A 163 -13.83 15.49 6.16
N ILE A 164 -14.31 16.72 6.06
CA ILE A 164 -13.47 17.94 5.95
C ILE A 164 -12.71 18.20 7.25
N ASN A 165 -13.41 18.12 8.40
CA ASN A 165 -12.80 18.44 9.69
C ASN A 165 -11.76 17.43 10.13
N GLU A 166 -11.95 16.17 9.81
CA GLU A 166 -11.04 15.07 10.14
C GLU A 166 -9.95 14.85 9.07
N ASN A 167 -10.08 15.54 7.93
CA ASN A 167 -9.23 15.31 6.77
C ASN A 167 -9.24 13.82 6.32
N GLY A 168 -10.43 13.21 6.42
CA GLY A 168 -10.63 11.82 6.07
C GLY A 168 -10.76 11.60 4.56
N HIS A 169 -10.72 10.35 4.15
CA HIS A 169 -10.74 9.93 2.75
C HIS A 169 -11.69 8.74 2.56
N PHE A 170 -12.46 8.74 1.48
CA PHE A 170 -13.28 7.58 1.08
C PHE A 170 -12.47 6.71 0.13
N ALA A 171 -11.99 5.59 0.63
CA ALA A 171 -11.25 4.58 -0.12
C ALA A 171 -12.18 3.42 -0.57
N PRO A 172 -11.74 2.55 -1.48
CA PRO A 172 -12.52 1.37 -1.90
C PRO A 172 -12.94 0.43 -0.76
N GLY A 173 -12.23 0.43 0.36
CA GLY A 173 -12.51 -0.39 1.54
C GLY A 173 -13.39 0.29 2.59
N GLY A 174 -13.62 1.60 2.51
CA GLY A 174 -14.36 2.40 3.49
C GLY A 174 -13.83 3.82 3.68
N TYR A 175 -14.22 4.45 4.79
CA TYR A 175 -13.78 5.81 5.14
C TYR A 175 -12.65 5.79 6.14
#